data_a5cbc0038b00ccf8c2ef34a39e6837d2
#
_entry.id   a5cbc0038b00ccf8c2ef34a39e6837d2
#
_cell.length_a   1.000
_cell.length_b   1.000
_cell.length_c   1.000
_cell.angle_alpha   90.00
_cell.angle_beta   90.00
_cell.angle_gamma   90.00
#
_symmetry.space_group_name_H-M   'P 1'
#
loop_
_entity.id
_entity.type
_entity.pdbx_description
1 polymer ?
#
loop_
_entity_poly.entity_id
_entity_poly.type
_entity_poly.pdbx_seq_one_letter_code
_entity_poly.pdbx_strand_id
1 'polypeptide(L)'
;RDRIVRLFGRSLAIREVAAGSCNGCEVEVNALTNAVHDIERFGMHIVASPRHADMLLVTGAVARNMEMPLVKTYQAMPSPKMVVAMGSCAASGGLFAPSYAVVGAVDSILPVDAYIPGCPPRPQAIIHGMMVALDRWERRSR
;
A
#
# COMPACT_ATOMS: atom_id res chain seq x y z
N ARG A 1 -11.40 10.94 8.82
CA ARG A 1 -11.99 9.96 9.72
C ARG A 1 -13.45 9.68 9.34
N ASP A 2 -14.34 10.67 9.39
CA ASP A 2 -15.78 10.50 9.15
C ASP A 2 -16.11 9.90 7.78
N ARG A 3 -15.29 10.21 6.78
CA ARG A 3 -15.42 9.65 5.45
C ARG A 3 -15.09 8.14 5.42
N ILE A 4 -14.02 7.72 6.07
CA ILE A 4 -13.62 6.31 6.16
C ILE A 4 -14.71 5.51 6.90
N VAL A 5 -15.19 6.03 8.01
CA VAL A 5 -16.30 5.40 8.77
C VAL A 5 -17.56 5.30 7.93
N ARG A 6 -17.86 6.31 7.09
CA ARG A 6 -19.02 6.28 6.18
C ARG A 6 -18.88 5.21 5.10
N LEU A 7 -17.67 5.00 4.55
CA LEU A 7 -17.42 4.04 3.46
C LEU A 7 -17.32 2.59 3.96
N PHE A 8 -16.67 2.39 5.10
CA PHE A 8 -16.34 1.05 5.61
C PHE A 8 -17.09 0.66 6.89
N GLY A 9 -17.84 1.59 7.52
CA GLY A 9 -18.47 1.37 8.81
C GLY A 9 -17.50 1.24 9.99
N ARG A 10 -16.19 1.33 9.73
CA ARG A 10 -15.08 1.17 10.68
C ARG A 10 -13.83 1.91 10.19
N SER A 11 -12.77 1.91 10.99
CA SER A 11 -11.44 2.38 10.57
C SER A 11 -10.90 1.53 9.43
N LEU A 12 -10.17 2.17 8.50
CA LEU A 12 -9.52 1.51 7.37
C LEU A 12 -8.34 0.67 7.87
N ALA A 13 -8.39 -0.62 7.61
CA ALA A 13 -7.32 -1.54 7.95
C ALA A 13 -6.36 -1.70 6.76
N ILE A 14 -5.08 -1.45 7.01
CA ILE A 14 -4.02 -1.47 5.99
C ILE A 14 -3.07 -2.64 6.26
N ARG A 15 -2.88 -3.50 5.28
CA ARG A 15 -1.79 -4.49 5.29
C ARG A 15 -0.64 -3.98 4.43
N GLU A 16 0.51 -3.79 5.02
CA GLU A 16 1.75 -3.47 4.30
C GLU A 16 2.47 -4.77 3.90
N VAL A 17 3.02 -4.81 2.69
CA VAL A 17 3.86 -5.91 2.18
C VAL A 17 5.10 -5.35 1.52
N ALA A 18 6.26 -5.66 2.09
CA ALA A 18 7.56 -5.41 1.47
C ALA A 18 7.85 -6.48 0.39
N ALA A 19 7.72 -6.12 -0.86
CA ALA A 19 7.86 -7.04 -1.99
C ALA A 19 9.29 -7.15 -2.54
N GLY A 20 10.28 -6.60 -1.85
CA GLY A 20 11.70 -6.55 -2.26
C GLY A 20 12.27 -5.15 -2.16
N SER A 21 11.96 -4.45 -1.07
CA SER A 21 12.37 -3.08 -0.83
C SER A 21 13.77 -2.96 -0.23
N CYS A 22 14.33 -1.74 -0.29
CA CYS A 22 15.57 -1.38 0.38
C CYS A 22 15.35 -0.91 1.84
N ASN A 23 14.17 -1.12 2.41
CA ASN A 23 13.71 -0.66 3.72
C ASN A 23 13.45 0.86 3.86
N GLY A 24 13.69 1.66 2.83
CA GLY A 24 13.43 3.10 2.89
C GLY A 24 11.94 3.43 3.05
N CYS A 25 11.08 2.76 2.28
CA CYS A 25 9.64 2.93 2.38
C CYS A 25 9.06 2.43 3.71
N GLU A 26 9.56 1.32 4.23
CA GLU A 26 9.13 0.73 5.51
C GLU A 26 9.44 1.64 6.69
N VAL A 27 10.60 2.32 6.67
CA VAL A 27 10.95 3.33 7.70
C VAL A 27 9.92 4.46 7.71
N GLU A 28 9.50 4.94 6.55
CA GLU A 28 8.47 5.97 6.42
C GLU A 28 7.07 5.47 6.80
N VAL A 29 6.76 4.20 6.53
CA VAL A 29 5.52 3.54 7.00
C VAL A 29 5.52 3.46 8.54
N ASN A 30 6.64 3.06 9.14
CA ASN A 30 6.76 3.06 10.60
C ASN A 30 6.61 4.47 11.20
N ALA A 31 7.10 5.51 10.51
CA ALA A 31 6.93 6.88 10.93
C ALA A 31 5.46 7.35 10.93
N LEU A 32 4.57 6.69 10.19
CA LEU A 32 3.12 7.00 10.22
C LEU A 32 2.47 6.74 11.58
N THR A 33 3.03 5.82 12.37
CA THR A 33 2.49 5.44 13.68
C THR A 33 3.08 6.26 14.84
N ASN A 34 3.98 7.20 14.55
CA ASN A 34 4.56 8.06 15.59
C ASN A 34 3.57 9.15 16.03
N ALA A 35 3.84 9.77 17.17
CA ALA A 35 2.98 10.80 17.77
C ALA A 35 2.79 12.06 16.89
N VAL A 36 3.69 12.31 15.92
CA VAL A 36 3.61 13.48 15.03
C VAL A 36 2.64 13.24 13.88
N HIS A 37 2.74 12.10 13.22
CA HIS A 37 1.94 11.78 12.02
C HIS A 37 0.62 11.09 12.37
N ASP A 38 0.65 10.12 13.29
CA ASP A 38 -0.50 9.45 13.90
C ASP A 38 -1.65 9.16 12.93
N ILE A 39 -1.46 8.15 12.06
CA ILE A 39 -2.47 7.81 11.04
C ILE A 39 -3.80 7.35 11.66
N GLU A 40 -3.81 6.92 12.91
CA GLU A 40 -5.02 6.46 13.59
C GLU A 40 -6.02 7.61 13.80
N ARG A 41 -5.53 8.85 13.99
CA ARG A 41 -6.43 10.02 14.06
C ARG A 41 -7.20 10.27 12.77
N PHE A 42 -6.66 9.81 11.63
CA PHE A 42 -7.36 9.86 10.34
C PHE A 42 -8.31 8.66 10.13
N GLY A 43 -8.34 7.73 11.07
CA GLY A 43 -9.15 6.52 11.00
C GLY A 43 -8.52 5.41 10.16
N MET A 44 -7.20 5.34 10.10
CA MET A 44 -6.43 4.32 9.41
C MET A 44 -5.53 3.61 10.40
N HIS A 45 -5.32 2.30 10.26
CA HIS A 45 -4.41 1.54 11.11
C HIS A 45 -3.78 0.37 10.34
N ILE A 46 -2.59 -0.04 10.78
CA ILE A 46 -1.85 -1.14 10.15
C ILE A 46 -2.22 -2.45 10.85
N VAL A 47 -2.48 -3.48 10.06
CA VAL A 47 -2.85 -4.82 10.54
C VAL A 47 -1.86 -5.88 10.06
N ALA A 48 -1.61 -6.87 10.91
CA ALA A 48 -0.70 -7.96 10.60
C ALA A 48 -1.29 -9.00 9.65
N SER A 49 -2.63 -9.22 9.70
CA SER A 49 -3.28 -10.23 8.88
C SER A 49 -3.98 -9.63 7.65
N PRO A 50 -3.76 -10.16 6.44
CA PRO A 50 -4.45 -9.71 5.24
C PRO A 50 -5.98 -9.95 5.30
N ARG A 51 -6.44 -10.91 6.09
CA ARG A 51 -7.88 -11.23 6.23
C ARG A 51 -8.70 -10.11 6.88
N HIS A 52 -8.03 -9.19 7.58
CA HIS A 52 -8.65 -8.05 8.22
C HIS A 52 -8.40 -6.73 7.48
N ALA A 53 -7.62 -6.78 6.39
CA ALA A 53 -7.22 -5.60 5.65
C ALA A 53 -8.21 -5.23 4.54
N ASP A 54 -8.45 -3.94 4.39
CA ASP A 54 -9.24 -3.34 3.32
C ASP A 54 -8.32 -2.79 2.21
N MET A 55 -7.09 -2.39 2.58
CA MET A 55 -6.08 -1.84 1.68
C MET A 55 -4.79 -2.64 1.78
N LEU A 56 -4.23 -3.01 0.63
CA LEU A 56 -2.89 -3.56 0.49
C LEU A 56 -1.93 -2.45 0.09
N LEU A 57 -0.99 -2.13 0.96
CA LEU A 57 0.09 -1.18 0.68
C LEU A 57 1.34 -1.97 0.32
N VAL A 58 1.77 -1.89 -0.94
CA VAL A 58 2.93 -2.65 -1.45
C VAL A 58 4.12 -1.72 -1.62
N THR A 59 5.25 -2.11 -1.04
CA THR A 59 6.52 -1.39 -1.12
C THR A 59 7.58 -2.21 -1.87
N GLY A 60 8.52 -1.53 -2.48
CA GLY A 60 9.63 -2.14 -3.22
C GLY A 60 9.25 -2.69 -4.60
N ALA A 61 10.26 -2.94 -5.42
CA ALA A 61 10.11 -3.67 -6.67
C ALA A 61 9.84 -5.14 -6.35
N VAL A 62 8.91 -5.78 -7.07
CA VAL A 62 8.54 -7.15 -6.73
C VAL A 62 9.67 -8.12 -7.08
N ALA A 63 10.32 -8.66 -6.06
CA ALA A 63 11.31 -9.70 -6.23
C ALA A 63 10.64 -11.03 -6.60
N ARG A 64 11.33 -11.88 -7.38
CA ARG A 64 10.78 -13.16 -7.87
C ARG A 64 10.32 -14.09 -6.76
N ASN A 65 11.03 -14.10 -5.63
CA ASN A 65 10.66 -14.89 -4.45
C ASN A 65 9.44 -14.31 -3.71
N MET A 66 9.12 -13.02 -3.89
CA MET A 66 7.98 -12.36 -3.26
C MET A 66 6.73 -12.29 -4.13
N GLU A 67 6.82 -12.66 -5.40
CA GLU A 67 5.68 -12.67 -6.32
C GLU A 67 4.52 -13.55 -5.80
N MET A 68 4.81 -14.82 -5.51
CA MET A 68 3.80 -15.75 -5.00
C MET A 68 3.24 -15.35 -3.63
N PRO A 69 4.05 -14.98 -2.62
CA PRO A 69 3.54 -14.45 -1.35
C PRO A 69 2.66 -13.21 -1.51
N LEU A 70 3.01 -12.28 -2.39
CA LEU A 70 2.23 -11.09 -2.67
C LEU A 70 0.84 -11.44 -3.24
N VAL A 71 0.79 -12.32 -4.24
CA VAL A 71 -0.47 -12.79 -4.84
C VAL A 71 -1.34 -13.49 -3.80
N LYS A 72 -0.75 -14.38 -2.98
CA LYS A 72 -1.48 -15.07 -1.90
C LYS A 72 -2.03 -14.10 -0.85
N THR A 73 -1.25 -13.08 -0.49
CA THR A 73 -1.70 -12.04 0.44
C THR A 73 -2.90 -11.28 -0.12
N TYR A 74 -2.84 -10.88 -1.40
CA TYR A 74 -3.95 -10.23 -2.08
C TYR A 74 -5.19 -11.11 -2.15
N GLN A 75 -5.04 -12.40 -2.46
CA GLN A 75 -6.17 -13.35 -2.50
C GLN A 75 -6.82 -13.56 -1.13
N ALA A 76 -6.02 -13.53 -0.05
CA ALA A 76 -6.50 -13.70 1.31
C ALA A 76 -7.28 -12.50 1.86
N MET A 77 -7.19 -11.34 1.20
CA MET A 77 -7.96 -10.16 1.58
C MET A 77 -9.43 -10.30 1.18
N PRO A 78 -10.37 -9.88 2.04
CA PRO A 78 -11.79 -9.85 1.71
C PRO A 78 -12.10 -8.79 0.64
N SER A 79 -13.19 -8.95 -0.08
CA SER A 79 -13.73 -7.90 -0.95
C SER A 79 -14.75 -7.05 -0.18
N PRO A 80 -14.80 -5.75 -0.42
CA PRO A 80 -14.02 -4.95 -1.36
C PRO A 80 -12.62 -4.65 -0.85
N LYS A 81 -11.62 -4.66 -1.72
CA LYS A 81 -10.21 -4.42 -1.41
C LYS A 81 -9.58 -3.48 -2.41
N MET A 82 -8.56 -2.74 -1.99
CA MET A 82 -7.79 -1.86 -2.85
C MET A 82 -6.29 -2.10 -2.71
N VAL A 83 -5.55 -1.82 -3.78
CA VAL A 83 -4.09 -1.98 -3.84
C VAL A 83 -3.44 -0.63 -4.11
N VAL A 84 -2.48 -0.28 -3.28
CA VAL A 84 -1.70 0.95 -3.40
C VAL A 84 -0.22 0.60 -3.54
N ALA A 85 0.39 1.02 -4.63
CA ALA A 85 1.82 0.89 -4.86
C ALA A 85 2.56 2.12 -4.30
N MET A 86 3.41 1.90 -3.30
CA MET A 86 4.14 2.97 -2.61
C MET A 86 5.60 2.99 -3.01
N GLY A 87 6.04 4.14 -3.44
CA GLY A 87 7.41 4.40 -3.84
C GLY A 87 7.69 4.11 -5.32
N SER A 88 8.78 4.65 -5.83
CA SER A 88 9.18 4.51 -7.24
C SER A 88 9.45 3.05 -7.62
N CYS A 89 9.96 2.25 -6.69
CA CYS A 89 10.22 0.83 -6.93
C CYS A 89 8.93 0.03 -7.15
N ALA A 90 7.90 0.25 -6.33
CA ALA A 90 6.60 -0.39 -6.48
C ALA A 90 5.86 0.08 -7.75
N ALA A 91 6.01 1.36 -8.09
CA ALA A 91 5.32 1.98 -9.23
C ALA A 91 5.92 1.59 -10.59
N SER A 92 7.23 1.39 -10.70
CA SER A 92 7.91 1.19 -11.98
C SER A 92 9.09 0.21 -11.95
N GLY A 93 9.32 -0.47 -10.82
CA GLY A 93 10.55 -1.24 -10.58
C GLY A 93 11.73 -0.37 -10.14
N GLY A 94 11.67 0.95 -10.35
CA GLY A 94 12.68 1.91 -9.94
C GLY A 94 14.10 1.55 -10.42
N LEU A 95 15.08 1.74 -9.55
CA LEU A 95 16.48 1.41 -9.81
C LEU A 95 16.72 -0.09 -10.03
N PHE A 96 15.84 -0.94 -9.53
CA PHE A 96 15.98 -2.40 -9.59
C PHE A 96 15.32 -3.05 -10.81
N ALA A 97 14.65 -2.27 -11.66
CA ALA A 97 13.93 -2.77 -12.83
C ALA A 97 14.77 -3.67 -13.76
N PRO A 98 16.09 -3.38 -14.03
CA PRO A 98 16.91 -4.22 -14.90
C PRO A 98 17.45 -5.48 -14.21
N SER A 99 17.18 -5.69 -12.91
CA SER A 99 17.70 -6.84 -12.17
C SER A 99 16.98 -8.13 -12.56
N TYR A 100 17.75 -9.21 -12.79
CA TYR A 100 17.19 -10.55 -13.04
C TYR A 100 16.37 -11.10 -11.87
N ALA A 101 16.62 -10.62 -10.65
CA ALA A 101 15.95 -11.05 -9.42
C ALA A 101 14.58 -10.37 -9.20
N VAL A 102 14.25 -9.38 -10.01
CA VAL A 102 13.03 -8.59 -9.91
C VAL A 102 12.07 -8.94 -11.05
N VAL A 103 10.80 -9.07 -10.75
CA VAL A 103 9.74 -9.24 -11.74
C VAL A 103 9.39 -7.89 -12.38
N GLY A 104 9.39 -6.81 -11.58
CA GLY A 104 9.10 -5.46 -12.03
C GLY A 104 8.22 -4.67 -11.07
N ALA A 105 7.37 -3.84 -11.65
CA ALA A 105 6.39 -3.04 -10.93
C ALA A 105 5.23 -3.89 -10.40
N VAL A 106 4.54 -3.39 -9.41
CA VAL A 106 3.39 -4.11 -8.77
C VAL A 106 2.24 -4.33 -9.75
N ASP A 107 2.02 -3.40 -10.68
CA ASP A 107 0.93 -3.46 -11.67
C ASP A 107 1.09 -4.57 -12.72
N SER A 108 2.29 -5.13 -12.87
CA SER A 108 2.50 -6.32 -13.69
C SER A 108 1.93 -7.61 -13.05
N ILE A 109 1.63 -7.58 -11.75
CA ILE A 109 1.21 -8.75 -10.96
C ILE A 109 -0.18 -8.56 -10.37
N LEU A 110 -0.48 -7.38 -9.85
CA LEU A 110 -1.75 -7.05 -9.19
C LEU A 110 -2.40 -5.81 -9.82
N PRO A 111 -3.74 -5.72 -9.80
CA PRO A 111 -4.41 -4.49 -10.20
C PRO A 111 -4.13 -3.39 -9.16
N VAL A 112 -3.52 -2.29 -9.58
CA VAL A 112 -3.17 -1.16 -8.72
C VAL A 112 -4.20 -0.05 -8.85
N ASP A 113 -4.79 0.37 -7.73
CA ASP A 113 -5.79 1.43 -7.69
C ASP A 113 -5.16 2.83 -7.58
N ALA A 114 -4.01 2.94 -6.91
CA ALA A 114 -3.29 4.20 -6.76
C ALA A 114 -1.78 4.01 -6.58
N TYR A 115 -1.02 5.04 -6.96
CA TYR A 115 0.43 5.09 -6.81
C TYR A 115 0.82 6.26 -5.90
N ILE A 116 1.77 6.03 -5.00
CA ILE A 116 2.36 7.06 -4.14
C ILE A 116 3.82 7.24 -4.57
N PRO A 117 4.16 8.29 -5.34
CA PRO A 117 5.51 8.49 -5.82
C PRO A 117 6.45 8.96 -4.70
N GLY A 118 7.71 8.58 -4.81
CA GLY A 118 8.79 8.97 -3.88
C GLY A 118 9.84 7.87 -3.73
N CYS A 119 11.00 8.21 -3.17
CA CYS A 119 12.06 7.23 -2.93
C CYS A 119 12.87 7.61 -1.68
N PRO A 120 12.31 7.39 -0.48
CA PRO A 120 10.92 7.08 -0.15
C PRO A 120 9.99 8.31 -0.18
N PRO A 121 8.67 8.13 -0.28
CA PRO A 121 7.72 9.22 -0.04
C PRO A 121 7.66 9.56 1.45
N ARG A 122 7.55 10.85 1.77
CA ARG A 122 7.41 11.31 3.17
C ARG A 122 6.07 10.87 3.78
N PRO A 123 5.95 10.75 5.11
CA PRO A 123 4.71 10.30 5.77
C PRO A 123 3.47 11.10 5.36
N GLN A 124 3.59 12.43 5.21
CA GLN A 124 2.49 13.27 4.75
C GLN A 124 2.04 12.93 3.31
N ALA A 125 3.00 12.62 2.42
CA ALA A 125 2.70 12.20 1.07
C ALA A 125 2.02 10.82 1.04
N ILE A 126 2.41 9.92 1.95
CA ILE A 126 1.78 8.61 2.10
C ILE A 126 0.32 8.77 2.54
N ILE A 127 0.06 9.56 3.59
CA ILE A 127 -1.30 9.85 4.07
C ILE A 127 -2.15 10.46 2.94
N HIS A 128 -1.60 11.45 2.24
CA HIS A 128 -2.29 12.08 1.11
C HIS A 128 -2.61 11.07 0.00
N GLY A 129 -1.64 10.24 -0.38
CA GLY A 129 -1.83 9.21 -1.41
C GLY A 129 -2.88 8.17 -1.05
N MET A 130 -2.93 7.74 0.20
CA MET A 130 -3.98 6.86 0.70
C MET A 130 -5.37 7.52 0.64
N MET A 131 -5.47 8.81 0.96
CA MET A 131 -6.74 9.55 0.84
C MET A 131 -7.17 9.69 -0.63
N VAL A 132 -6.24 9.89 -1.56
CA VAL A 132 -6.52 9.90 -3.01
C VAL A 132 -6.99 8.53 -3.49
N ALA A 133 -6.39 7.45 -2.99
CA ALA A 133 -6.84 6.09 -3.29
C ALA A 133 -8.30 5.87 -2.86
N LEU A 134 -8.66 6.31 -1.65
CA LEU A 134 -10.03 6.26 -1.16
C LEU A 134 -11.00 7.07 -2.03
N ASP A 135 -10.58 8.24 -2.51
CA ASP A 135 -11.39 9.07 -3.43
C ASP A 135 -11.69 8.36 -4.75
N ARG A 136 -10.67 7.73 -5.33
CA ARG A 136 -10.82 6.95 -6.56
C ARG A 136 -11.73 5.75 -6.37
N TRP A 137 -11.55 5.05 -5.26
CA TRP A 137 -12.35 3.88 -4.93
C TRP A 137 -13.83 4.23 -4.74
N GLU A 138 -14.13 5.31 -4.03
CA GLU A 138 -15.51 5.80 -3.83
C GLU A 138 -16.20 6.15 -5.16
N ARG A 139 -15.45 6.79 -6.09
CA ARG A 139 -16.00 7.12 -7.42
C ARG A 139 -16.29 5.88 -8.27
N ARG A 140 -15.50 4.81 -8.09
CA ARG A 140 -15.68 3.56 -8.83
C ARG A 140 -16.82 2.70 -8.28
N SER A 141 -17.17 2.87 -7.01
CA SER A 141 -18.24 2.13 -6.34
C SER A 141 -19.63 2.75 -6.49
N ARG A 142 -19.71 3.96 -7.07
CA ARG A 142 -20.95 4.65 -7.43
C ARG A 142 -21.36 4.32 -8.86
#